data_3e7aa0c6cabf835c64f70cbe0c06940d
#
_entry.id   3e7aa0c6cabf835c64f70cbe0c06940d
#
_cell.length_a   1.000
_cell.length_b   1.000
_cell.length_c   1.000
_cell.angle_alpha   90.00
_cell.angle_beta   90.00
_cell.angle_gamma   90.00
#
_symmetry.space_group_name_H-M   'P 1'
#
loop_
_entity.id
_entity.type
_entity.pdbx_description
1 polymer ?
#
loop_
_entity_poly.entity_id
_entity_poly.type
_entity_poly.pdbx_seq_one_letter_code
_entity_poly.pdbx_strand_id
1 'polypeptide(L)'
;SRGLGDVYKRQDQDGYINGLPVPFLGQDSSAVMGPATFAKKFGSPVVPIFASRKPEGGHIVHILPALHYEETGDEDVDMYRLTEACVRVTEEFIREHPDEWLWFQHRWMTKMDQIIDYDKKIAIRERAHEKQ
;
A
#
# COMPACT_ATOMS: atom_id res chain seq x y z
N SER A 1 -4.61 -14.28 -13.56
CA SER A 1 -5.97 -14.35 -13.72
C SER A 1 -6.42 -13.76 -14.99
N ARG A 2 -7.46 -14.26 -15.37
CA ARG A 2 -8.00 -13.89 -16.60
C ARG A 2 -9.34 -13.34 -16.38
N GLY A 3 -9.73 -12.49 -17.24
CA GLY A 3 -11.05 -11.97 -17.23
C GLY A 3 -11.33 -11.21 -15.95
N LEU A 4 -12.41 -11.51 -15.32
CA LEU A 4 -12.95 -10.74 -14.21
C LEU A 4 -12.51 -11.22 -12.86
N GLY A 5 -11.47 -12.05 -12.83
CA GLY A 5 -10.99 -12.56 -11.58
C GLY A 5 -10.36 -11.48 -10.71
N ASP A 6 -9.87 -11.93 -9.60
CA ASP A 6 -9.21 -11.06 -8.64
C ASP A 6 -7.95 -10.46 -9.23
N VAL A 7 -7.68 -9.22 -8.86
CA VAL A 7 -6.44 -8.57 -9.22
C VAL A 7 -5.58 -8.49 -7.97
N TYR A 8 -4.47 -9.22 -8.02
CA TYR A 8 -3.51 -9.22 -6.92
C TYR A 8 -2.51 -8.10 -7.11
N LYS A 9 -2.40 -7.25 -6.11
CA LYS A 9 -1.45 -6.17 -6.09
C LYS A 9 -0.59 -6.30 -4.83
N ARG A 10 0.71 -6.24 -5.03
CA ARG A 10 1.66 -6.44 -3.94
C ARG A 10 2.14 -5.11 -3.39
N GLN A 11 1.68 -4.77 -2.22
CA GLN A 11 2.16 -3.59 -1.49
C GLN A 11 3.50 -3.84 -0.83
N ASP A 12 3.94 -5.08 -0.78
CA ASP A 12 5.26 -5.44 -0.27
C ASP A 12 6.38 -5.16 -1.27
N GLN A 13 6.06 -4.67 -2.46
CA GLN A 13 7.04 -4.36 -3.49
C GLN A 13 7.17 -2.86 -3.71
N ASP A 14 8.34 -2.46 -4.22
CA ASP A 14 8.62 -1.08 -4.61
C ASP A 14 7.67 -0.66 -5.74
N GLY A 15 7.13 0.54 -5.66
CA GLY A 15 6.23 1.09 -6.68
C GLY A 15 6.94 1.69 -7.87
N TYR A 16 8.27 1.70 -7.85
CA TYR A 16 9.10 2.28 -8.90
C TYR A 16 8.79 3.76 -9.15
N ILE A 17 9.11 4.25 -10.33
CA ILE A 17 9.00 5.68 -10.65
C ILE A 17 7.56 6.18 -10.72
N ASN A 18 6.59 5.30 -10.88
CA ASN A 18 5.18 5.66 -10.93
C ASN A 18 4.45 5.58 -9.59
N GLY A 19 5.15 5.21 -8.52
CA GLY A 19 4.54 5.08 -7.22
C GLY A 19 4.26 6.41 -6.52
N LEU A 20 3.59 6.32 -5.38
CA LEU A 20 3.38 7.46 -4.48
C LEU A 20 4.42 7.47 -3.38
N PRO A 21 4.91 8.66 -2.98
CA PRO A 21 5.85 8.76 -1.87
C PRO A 21 5.13 8.56 -0.54
N VAL A 22 5.22 7.36 0.01
CA VAL A 22 4.60 7.02 1.29
C VAL A 22 5.67 6.49 2.24
N PRO A 23 5.78 7.03 3.47
CA PRO A 23 6.69 6.45 4.44
C PRO A 23 6.32 5.00 4.75
N PHE A 24 7.32 4.14 4.76
CA PHE A 24 7.15 2.73 5.09
C PHE A 24 8.21 2.34 6.12
N LEU A 25 7.77 1.92 7.29
CA LEU A 25 8.65 1.62 8.43
C LEU A 25 9.61 2.78 8.74
N GLY A 26 9.07 4.00 8.69
CA GLY A 26 9.82 5.21 9.03
C GLY A 26 10.71 5.78 7.94
N GLN A 27 10.74 5.18 6.76
CA GLN A 27 11.57 5.65 5.65
C GLN A 27 10.72 5.87 4.40
N ASP A 28 10.90 7.00 3.74
CA ASP A 28 10.16 7.30 2.51
C ASP A 28 10.39 6.21 1.46
N SER A 29 9.31 5.78 0.85
CA SER A 29 9.32 4.72 -0.14
C SER A 29 8.35 5.04 -1.27
N SER A 30 8.51 4.34 -2.40
CA SER A 30 7.56 4.39 -3.50
C SER A 30 6.51 3.32 -3.30
N ALA A 31 5.26 3.72 -3.11
CA ALA A 31 4.14 2.81 -2.89
C ALA A 31 3.36 2.56 -4.16
N VAL A 32 2.94 1.31 -4.36
CA VAL A 32 2.14 0.90 -5.52
C VAL A 32 0.74 1.48 -5.43
N MET A 33 0.27 2.11 -6.51
CA MET A 33 -1.05 2.76 -6.56
C MET A 33 -2.17 1.83 -7.03
N GLY A 34 -1.84 0.64 -7.48
CA GLY A 34 -2.81 -0.27 -8.12
C GLY A 34 -4.10 -0.48 -7.33
N PRO A 35 -4.02 -0.88 -6.04
CA PRO A 35 -5.23 -1.12 -5.25
C PRO A 35 -6.14 0.10 -5.17
N ALA A 36 -5.56 1.29 -4.92
CA ALA A 36 -6.34 2.51 -4.84
C ALA A 36 -6.96 2.88 -6.18
N THR A 37 -6.22 2.69 -7.27
CA THR A 37 -6.73 2.95 -8.62
C THR A 37 -7.95 2.08 -8.92
N PHE A 38 -7.86 0.78 -8.63
CA PHE A 38 -8.99 -0.13 -8.84
C PHE A 38 -10.17 0.20 -7.95
N ALA A 39 -9.92 0.49 -6.69
CA ALA A 39 -10.99 0.83 -5.75
C ALA A 39 -11.76 2.07 -6.21
N LYS A 40 -11.05 3.12 -6.61
CA LYS A 40 -11.69 4.36 -7.06
C LYS A 40 -12.42 4.17 -8.38
N LYS A 41 -11.82 3.44 -9.31
CA LYS A 41 -12.39 3.28 -10.65
C LYS A 41 -13.64 2.40 -10.64
N PHE A 42 -13.65 1.34 -9.86
CA PHE A 42 -14.68 0.33 -9.89
C PHE A 42 -15.53 0.24 -8.62
N GLY A 43 -15.25 1.06 -7.61
CA GLY A 43 -15.96 0.99 -6.33
C GLY A 43 -15.67 -0.31 -5.56
N SER A 44 -14.54 -0.96 -5.85
CA SER A 44 -14.21 -2.23 -5.25
C SER A 44 -13.64 -2.06 -3.85
N PRO A 45 -14.01 -2.92 -2.89
CA PRO A 45 -13.34 -2.91 -1.59
C PRO A 45 -11.91 -3.39 -1.70
N VAL A 46 -11.05 -2.91 -0.82
CA VAL A 46 -9.67 -3.38 -0.69
C VAL A 46 -9.57 -4.21 0.58
N VAL A 47 -9.35 -5.51 0.41
CA VAL A 47 -9.29 -6.46 1.52
C VAL A 47 -7.85 -6.94 1.70
N PRO A 48 -7.21 -6.63 2.83
CA PRO A 48 -5.85 -7.11 3.08
C PRO A 48 -5.84 -8.60 3.37
N ILE A 49 -4.91 -9.32 2.76
CA ILE A 49 -4.71 -10.75 3.00
C ILE A 49 -3.23 -10.99 3.21
N PHE A 50 -2.90 -11.66 4.30
CA PHE A 50 -1.52 -12.00 4.65
C PHE A 50 -1.45 -13.49 4.99
N ALA A 51 -0.24 -14.05 4.93
CA ALA A 51 0.01 -15.41 5.34
C ALA A 51 1.16 -15.44 6.34
N SER A 52 1.03 -16.25 7.36
CA SER A 52 2.10 -16.53 8.31
C SER A 52 2.30 -18.03 8.45
N ARG A 53 3.51 -18.43 8.85
CA ARG A 53 3.83 -19.85 9.02
C ARG A 53 3.40 -20.31 10.41
N LYS A 54 2.98 -21.56 10.49
CA LYS A 54 2.73 -22.22 11.77
C LYS A 54 3.99 -22.92 12.27
N PRO A 55 4.25 -22.91 13.59
CA PRO A 55 5.40 -23.62 14.15
C PRO A 55 5.42 -25.11 13.80
N GLU A 56 4.25 -25.75 13.75
CA GLU A 56 4.09 -27.18 13.46
C GLU A 56 4.03 -27.49 11.97
N GLY A 57 4.16 -26.50 11.10
CA GLY A 57 4.06 -26.64 9.66
C GLY A 57 2.74 -26.13 9.11
N GLY A 58 2.73 -25.76 7.84
CA GLY A 58 1.59 -25.14 7.20
C GLY A 58 1.53 -23.63 7.43
N HIS A 59 0.44 -23.04 6.96
CA HIS A 59 0.27 -21.58 6.98
C HIS A 59 -1.08 -21.19 7.55
N ILE A 60 -1.14 -19.98 8.10
CA ILE A 60 -2.39 -19.31 8.48
C ILE A 60 -2.61 -18.19 7.48
N VAL A 61 -3.78 -18.15 6.87
CA VAL A 61 -4.17 -17.04 6.00
C VAL A 61 -5.01 -16.08 6.82
N HIS A 62 -4.55 -14.83 6.90
CA HIS A 62 -5.22 -13.77 7.66
C HIS A 62 -5.98 -12.89 6.67
N ILE A 63 -7.30 -12.94 6.73
CA ILE A 63 -8.17 -12.10 5.90
C ILE A 63 -8.73 -11.01 6.81
N LEU A 64 -8.31 -9.77 6.57
CA LEU A 64 -8.69 -8.65 7.40
C LEU A 64 -9.92 -7.96 6.83
N PRO A 65 -10.61 -7.13 7.64
CA PRO A 65 -11.73 -6.33 7.12
C PRO A 65 -11.28 -5.40 6.01
N ALA A 66 -12.20 -5.06 5.11
CA ALA A 66 -11.94 -4.09 4.06
C ALA A 66 -11.43 -2.79 4.65
N LEU A 67 -10.46 -2.18 3.98
CA LEU A 67 -9.87 -0.92 4.43
C LEU A 67 -10.90 0.21 4.35
N HIS A 68 -10.92 1.03 5.38
CA HIS A 68 -11.78 2.20 5.47
C HIS A 68 -10.96 3.46 5.23
N TYR A 69 -11.53 4.39 4.50
CA TYR A 69 -10.99 5.74 4.39
C TYR A 69 -12.15 6.69 4.11
N GLU A 70 -11.99 7.94 4.52
CA GLU A 70 -13.00 8.95 4.27
C GLU A 70 -12.74 9.62 2.94
N GLU A 71 -13.76 9.68 2.09
CA GLU A 71 -13.68 10.41 0.83
C GLU A 71 -13.81 11.90 1.11
N THR A 72 -12.93 12.68 0.51
CA THR A 72 -12.86 14.13 0.71
C THR A 72 -13.45 14.93 -0.45
N GLY A 73 -13.72 14.26 -1.58
CA GLY A 73 -14.08 14.92 -2.82
C GLY A 73 -12.86 15.32 -3.66
N ASP A 74 -11.66 15.27 -3.10
CA ASP A 74 -10.40 15.42 -3.84
C ASP A 74 -9.88 14.04 -4.19
N GLU A 75 -10.01 13.66 -5.45
CA GLU A 75 -9.67 12.30 -5.89
C GLU A 75 -8.21 11.94 -5.63
N ASP A 76 -7.30 12.88 -5.83
CA ASP A 76 -5.88 12.64 -5.58
C ASP A 76 -5.60 12.38 -4.11
N VAL A 77 -6.23 13.14 -3.23
CA VAL A 77 -6.12 12.94 -1.77
C VAL A 77 -6.69 11.60 -1.37
N ASP A 78 -7.85 11.24 -1.92
CA ASP A 78 -8.49 9.97 -1.62
C ASP A 78 -7.62 8.78 -2.07
N MET A 79 -7.02 8.90 -3.25
CA MET A 79 -6.07 7.90 -3.76
C MET A 79 -4.86 7.77 -2.84
N TYR A 80 -4.32 8.89 -2.38
CA TYR A 80 -3.19 8.87 -1.47
C TYR A 80 -3.57 8.20 -0.13
N ARG A 81 -4.70 8.59 0.44
CA ARG A 81 -5.15 8.05 1.72
C ARG A 81 -5.37 6.54 1.67
N LEU A 82 -5.96 6.05 0.59
CA LEU A 82 -6.17 4.60 0.44
C LEU A 82 -4.84 3.87 0.25
N THR A 83 -3.93 4.43 -0.54
CA THR A 83 -2.59 3.87 -0.70
C THR A 83 -1.85 3.84 0.63
N GLU A 84 -1.93 4.91 1.40
CA GLU A 84 -1.33 4.97 2.73
C GLU A 84 -1.95 3.93 3.67
N ALA A 85 -3.26 3.74 3.63
CA ALA A 85 -3.92 2.72 4.43
C ALA A 85 -3.41 1.32 4.10
N CYS A 86 -3.16 1.02 2.83
CA CYS A 86 -2.55 -0.23 2.41
C CYS A 86 -1.15 -0.42 3.01
N VAL A 87 -0.36 0.65 3.01
CA VAL A 87 0.99 0.61 3.59
C VAL A 87 0.91 0.41 5.11
N ARG A 88 0.01 1.11 5.78
CA ARG A 88 -0.12 1.01 7.26
C ARG A 88 -0.55 -0.38 7.71
N VAL A 89 -1.51 -1.00 7.04
CA VAL A 89 -1.93 -2.35 7.42
C VAL A 89 -0.81 -3.37 7.18
N THR A 90 0.01 -3.16 6.15
CA THR A 90 1.18 -3.99 5.90
C THR A 90 2.22 -3.84 7.01
N GLU A 91 2.48 -2.60 7.46
CA GLU A 91 3.38 -2.34 8.57
C GLU A 91 2.92 -3.03 9.86
N GLU A 92 1.63 -2.96 10.14
CA GLU A 92 1.07 -3.60 11.35
C GLU A 92 1.30 -5.10 11.32
N PHE A 93 1.05 -5.74 10.18
CA PHE A 93 1.31 -7.16 10.04
C PHE A 93 2.80 -7.50 10.22
N ILE A 94 3.70 -6.69 9.65
CA ILE A 94 5.13 -6.89 9.79
C ILE A 94 5.57 -6.76 11.25
N ARG A 95 5.04 -5.79 11.98
CA ARG A 95 5.38 -5.62 13.39
C ARG A 95 4.95 -6.80 14.25
N GLU A 96 3.84 -7.43 13.90
CA GLU A 96 3.35 -8.62 14.58
C GLU A 96 4.08 -9.89 14.14
N HIS A 97 4.57 -9.91 12.90
CA HIS A 97 5.21 -11.08 12.29
C HIS A 97 6.49 -10.69 11.56
N PRO A 98 7.51 -10.15 12.26
CA PRO A 98 8.70 -9.63 11.59
C PRO A 98 9.51 -10.68 10.85
N ASP A 99 9.41 -11.94 11.24
CA ASP A 99 10.08 -13.06 10.58
C ASP A 99 9.39 -13.52 9.29
N GLU A 100 8.22 -12.99 9.00
CA GLU A 100 7.50 -13.31 7.75
C GLU A 100 7.84 -12.32 6.63
N TRP A 101 8.58 -11.25 6.92
CA TRP A 101 8.92 -10.25 5.93
C TRP A 101 10.26 -10.56 5.25
N LEU A 102 10.27 -10.44 3.92
CA LEU A 102 11.50 -10.65 3.16
C LEU A 102 12.38 -9.40 3.21
N TRP A 103 13.13 -9.25 4.30
CA TRP A 103 13.96 -8.07 4.55
C TRP A 103 15.01 -7.80 3.48
N PHE A 104 15.41 -8.79 2.73
CA PHE A 104 16.41 -8.64 1.67
C PHE A 104 15.84 -8.19 0.34
N GLN A 105 14.53 -8.05 0.19
CA GLN A 105 13.97 -7.49 -1.04
C GLN A 105 14.15 -5.97 -1.06
N HIS A 106 14.25 -5.43 -2.26
CA HIS A 106 14.57 -4.01 -2.45
C HIS A 106 13.32 -3.13 -2.37
N ARG A 107 12.71 -3.04 -1.20
CA ARG A 107 11.46 -2.27 -1.01
C ARG A 107 11.67 -0.76 -1.16
N TRP A 108 12.87 -0.27 -0.83
CA TRP A 108 13.23 1.15 -0.90
C TRP A 108 14.20 1.44 -2.05
N MET A 109 14.15 0.65 -3.12
CA MET A 109 15.09 0.79 -4.23
C MET A 109 14.89 2.11 -4.97
N THR A 110 13.66 2.52 -5.19
CA THR A 110 13.36 3.77 -5.87
C THR A 110 13.59 4.94 -4.93
N LYS A 111 14.46 5.85 -5.33
CA LYS A 111 14.73 7.08 -4.58
C LYS A 111 13.66 8.11 -4.88
N MET A 112 13.41 9.01 -3.94
CA MET A 112 12.33 9.99 -4.07
C MET A 112 12.50 10.90 -5.27
N ASP A 113 13.73 11.29 -5.59
CA ASP A 113 14.02 12.12 -6.77
C ASP A 113 13.79 11.41 -8.11
N GLN A 114 13.60 10.10 -8.10
CA GLN A 114 13.30 9.31 -9.29
C GLN A 114 11.80 9.20 -9.56
N ILE A 115 10.96 9.53 -8.60
CA ILE A 115 9.51 9.43 -8.75
C ILE A 115 9.01 10.50 -9.72
N ILE A 116 8.23 10.08 -10.70
CA ILE A 116 7.62 10.99 -11.67
C ILE A 116 6.65 11.93 -10.94
N ASP A 117 6.73 13.24 -11.26
CA ASP A 117 5.89 14.27 -10.65
C ASP A 117 6.01 14.31 -9.13
N TYR A 118 7.22 14.12 -8.61
CA TYR A 118 7.46 14.03 -7.17
C TYR A 118 6.88 15.23 -6.40
N ASP A 119 7.16 16.45 -6.86
CA ASP A 119 6.68 17.65 -6.15
C ASP A 119 5.16 17.71 -6.07
N LYS A 120 4.49 17.35 -7.16
CA LYS A 120 3.02 17.26 -7.19
C LYS A 120 2.51 16.23 -6.21
N LYS A 121 3.16 15.06 -6.16
CA LYS A 121 2.76 13.97 -5.27
C LYS A 121 3.02 14.30 -3.81
N ILE A 122 4.09 15.04 -3.51
CA ILE A 122 4.35 15.52 -2.15
C ILE A 122 3.27 16.51 -1.72
N ALA A 123 2.85 17.40 -2.62
CA ALA A 123 1.75 18.33 -2.32
C ALA A 123 0.45 17.57 -2.03
N ILE A 124 0.18 16.49 -2.74
CA ILE A 124 -0.97 15.62 -2.47
C ILE A 124 -0.85 15.01 -1.07
N ARG A 125 0.33 14.49 -0.72
CA ARG A 125 0.59 13.92 0.61
C ARG A 125 0.34 14.95 1.72
N GLU A 126 0.82 16.17 1.54
CA GLU A 126 0.62 17.25 2.50
C GLU A 126 -0.86 17.56 2.70
N ARG A 127 -1.60 17.70 1.59
CA ARG A 127 -3.05 17.93 1.68
C ARG A 127 -3.78 16.77 2.36
N ALA A 128 -3.33 15.54 2.10
CA ALA A 128 -3.93 14.36 2.73
C ALA A 128 -3.76 14.36 4.25
N HIS A 129 -2.70 14.97 4.77
CA HIS A 129 -2.40 15.00 6.18
C HIS A 129 -2.91 16.26 6.90
N GLU A 130 -3.33 17.28 6.17
CA GLU A 130 -3.76 18.57 6.76
C GLU A 130 -4.96 18.45 7.69
N LYS A 131 -5.85 17.51 7.43
CA LYS A 131 -7.12 17.39 8.16
C LYS A 131 -7.14 16.24 9.17
N GLN A 132 -5.97 15.79 9.58
CA GLN A 132 -5.86 14.73 10.58
C GLN A 132 -5.60 15.26 12.00
#